data_1a47b923ac9f6b200167929b25bb5dbf
#
_entry.id   1a47b923ac9f6b200167929b25bb5dbf
#
_cell.length_a   1.000
_cell.length_b   1.000
_cell.length_c   1.000
_cell.angle_alpha   90.00
_cell.angle_beta   90.00
_cell.angle_gamma   90.00
#
_symmetry.space_group_name_H-M   'P 1'
#
loop_
_entity.id
_entity.type
_entity.pdbx_description
1 polymer ?
#
loop_
_entity_poly.entity_id
_entity_poly.type
_entity_poly.pdbx_seq_one_letter_code
_entity_poly.pdbx_strand_id
1 'polypeptide(L)'
;MKICKKFNVKFLINDDVFIAKKLNADGCHLGQKDMNITKARKLIGKKIIGVTCHNSVKLSKIAVKNKADYIALGAFNDSKTKKIKYRASINLLRKVKKITKTPVVAIGGINSSNYKNLLLNKANFLAISGYIWNNNKLKPIEAIKILK
;
A
#
# COMPACT_ATOMS: atom_id res chain seq x y z
N MET A 1 -7.89 -16.63 -0.01
CA MET A 1 -7.34 -17.04 -1.31
C MET A 1 -8.38 -17.47 -2.35
N LYS A 2 -9.29 -18.43 -2.04
CA LYS A 2 -10.30 -18.88 -3.04
C LYS A 2 -11.11 -17.72 -3.66
N ILE A 3 -11.62 -16.81 -2.83
CA ILE A 3 -12.40 -15.64 -3.29
C ILE A 3 -11.54 -14.72 -4.18
N CYS A 4 -10.32 -14.40 -3.77
CA CYS A 4 -9.44 -13.54 -4.58
C CYS A 4 -9.16 -14.15 -5.96
N LYS A 5 -8.92 -15.46 -6.04
CA LYS A 5 -8.75 -16.18 -7.31
C LYS A 5 -10.00 -16.12 -8.17
N LYS A 6 -11.19 -16.36 -7.58
CA LYS A 6 -12.48 -16.30 -8.28
C LYS A 6 -12.70 -14.95 -8.97
N PHE A 7 -12.28 -13.85 -8.33
CA PHE A 7 -12.47 -12.49 -8.84
C PHE A 7 -11.20 -11.89 -9.47
N ASN A 8 -10.16 -12.70 -9.73
CA ASN A 8 -8.88 -12.27 -10.29
C ASN A 8 -8.23 -11.10 -9.52
N VAL A 9 -8.33 -11.14 -8.19
CA VAL A 9 -7.74 -10.13 -7.28
C VAL A 9 -6.47 -10.67 -6.67
N LYS A 10 -5.39 -9.88 -6.68
CA LYS A 10 -4.12 -10.24 -6.04
C LYS A 10 -4.26 -10.30 -4.53
N PHE A 11 -3.78 -11.39 -3.95
CA PHE A 11 -3.80 -11.65 -2.52
C PHE A 11 -2.40 -11.50 -1.92
N LEU A 12 -2.17 -10.43 -1.17
CA LEU A 12 -0.89 -10.13 -0.52
C LEU A 12 -1.02 -10.33 0.98
N ILE A 13 -0.01 -10.97 1.58
CA ILE A 13 0.11 -11.11 3.04
C ILE A 13 0.81 -9.87 3.60
N ASN A 14 0.27 -9.33 4.68
CA ASN A 14 0.88 -8.20 5.37
C ASN A 14 1.93 -8.71 6.37
N ASP A 15 3.13 -8.11 6.39
CA ASP A 15 4.25 -8.27 7.30
C ASP A 15 4.96 -9.65 7.22
N ASP A 16 4.24 -10.76 7.05
CA ASP A 16 4.81 -12.12 7.19
C ASP A 16 5.11 -12.80 5.84
N VAL A 17 6.39 -12.85 5.49
CA VAL A 17 6.90 -13.48 4.26
C VAL A 17 6.79 -15.01 4.30
N PHE A 18 6.91 -15.63 5.49
CA PHE A 18 6.82 -17.08 5.62
C PHE A 18 5.39 -17.56 5.38
N ILE A 19 4.42 -16.85 5.93
CA ILE A 19 2.99 -17.11 5.64
C ILE A 19 2.71 -16.89 4.15
N ALA A 20 3.24 -15.82 3.53
CA ALA A 20 3.07 -15.59 2.10
C ALA A 20 3.62 -16.74 1.25
N LYS A 21 4.79 -17.28 1.62
CA LYS A 21 5.40 -18.45 0.97
C LYS A 21 4.55 -19.71 1.21
N LYS A 22 4.20 -20.01 2.45
CA LYS A 22 3.43 -21.22 2.85
C LYS A 22 2.07 -21.29 2.15
N LEU A 23 1.36 -20.17 2.06
CA LEU A 23 0.06 -20.09 1.41
C LEU A 23 0.16 -19.93 -0.12
N ASN A 24 1.35 -19.84 -0.68
CA ASN A 24 1.55 -19.52 -2.08
C ASN A 24 0.77 -18.25 -2.52
N ALA A 25 0.76 -17.22 -1.66
CA ALA A 25 0.11 -15.95 -1.93
C ALA A 25 0.76 -15.25 -3.14
N ASP A 26 0.09 -14.25 -3.73
CA ASP A 26 0.64 -13.47 -4.86
C ASP A 26 1.83 -12.60 -4.44
N GLY A 27 1.99 -12.34 -3.13
CA GLY A 27 3.11 -11.59 -2.59
C GLY A 27 2.94 -11.20 -1.13
N CYS A 28 3.72 -10.23 -0.69
CA CYS A 28 3.64 -9.67 0.66
C CYS A 28 3.83 -8.14 0.66
N HIS A 29 3.39 -7.50 1.73
CA HIS A 29 3.66 -6.09 2.03
C HIS A 29 4.47 -5.98 3.32
N LEU A 30 5.58 -5.25 3.27
CA LEU A 30 6.55 -5.16 4.37
C LEU A 30 6.60 -3.73 4.93
N GLY A 31 6.53 -3.61 6.24
CA GLY A 31 6.87 -2.41 6.99
C GLY A 31 8.38 -2.32 7.25
N GLN A 32 8.79 -1.23 7.93
CA GLN A 32 10.22 -0.97 8.19
C GLN A 32 10.83 -1.84 9.30
N LYS A 33 10.01 -2.53 10.07
CA LYS A 33 10.46 -3.44 11.15
C LYS A 33 10.39 -4.91 10.75
N ASP A 34 9.81 -5.19 9.57
CA ASP A 34 9.61 -6.54 9.09
C ASP A 34 10.87 -7.07 8.38
N MET A 35 10.75 -8.22 7.76
CA MET A 35 11.85 -8.82 7.02
C MET A 35 12.37 -7.88 5.94
N ASN A 36 13.69 -7.73 5.86
CA ASN A 36 14.33 -6.95 4.79
C ASN A 36 13.93 -7.47 3.42
N ILE A 37 13.66 -6.56 2.49
CA ILE A 37 13.20 -6.87 1.12
C ILE A 37 14.13 -7.84 0.38
N THR A 38 15.45 -7.72 0.56
CA THR A 38 16.42 -8.62 -0.09
C THR A 38 16.29 -10.07 0.40
N LYS A 39 16.06 -10.25 1.72
CA LYS A 39 15.78 -11.57 2.30
C LYS A 39 14.42 -12.10 1.85
N ALA A 40 13.40 -11.26 1.87
CA ALA A 40 12.07 -11.62 1.38
C ALA A 40 12.11 -12.06 -0.09
N ARG A 41 12.82 -11.33 -0.94
CA ARG A 41 12.99 -11.66 -2.36
C ARG A 41 13.64 -13.04 -2.58
N LYS A 42 14.63 -13.41 -1.74
CA LYS A 42 15.22 -14.76 -1.78
C LYS A 42 14.20 -15.86 -1.41
N LEU A 43 13.26 -15.58 -0.52
CA LEU A 43 12.28 -16.55 -0.06
C LEU A 43 11.09 -16.75 -1.00
N ILE A 44 10.58 -15.67 -1.61
CA ILE A 44 9.35 -15.71 -2.42
C ILE A 44 9.57 -15.42 -3.91
N GLY A 45 10.84 -15.27 -4.34
CA GLY A 45 11.23 -15.17 -5.74
C GLY A 45 10.58 -13.98 -6.46
N LYS A 46 9.90 -14.23 -7.57
CA LYS A 46 9.28 -13.23 -8.45
C LYS A 46 7.93 -12.70 -7.95
N LYS A 47 7.46 -13.12 -6.77
CA LYS A 47 6.19 -12.65 -6.20
C LYS A 47 6.25 -11.17 -5.82
N ILE A 48 5.08 -10.54 -5.73
CA ILE A 48 4.96 -9.11 -5.43
C ILE A 48 5.49 -8.80 -4.02
N ILE A 49 6.39 -7.83 -3.91
CA ILE A 49 6.84 -7.27 -2.62
C ILE A 49 6.56 -5.77 -2.61
N GLY A 50 5.63 -5.36 -1.77
CA GLY A 50 5.40 -3.95 -1.45
C GLY A 50 6.17 -3.53 -0.21
N VAL A 51 6.56 -2.25 -0.12
CA VAL A 51 7.29 -1.72 1.03
C VAL A 51 6.70 -0.39 1.51
N THR A 52 6.39 -0.31 2.81
CA THR A 52 6.01 0.95 3.47
C THR A 52 7.22 1.89 3.56
N CYS A 53 7.08 3.08 3.00
CA CYS A 53 8.12 4.12 3.03
C CYS A 53 7.73 5.35 3.87
N HIS A 54 6.59 5.27 4.57
CA HIS A 54 6.06 6.36 5.41
C HIS A 54 6.01 7.70 4.65
N ASN A 55 6.67 8.72 5.18
CA ASN A 55 6.81 10.05 4.57
C ASN A 55 8.23 10.34 4.10
N SER A 56 8.99 9.31 3.69
CA SER A 56 10.44 9.41 3.47
C SER A 56 10.86 9.13 2.02
N VAL A 57 11.42 10.14 1.37
CA VAL A 57 12.10 9.98 0.07
C VAL A 57 13.29 9.02 0.17
N LYS A 58 14.03 9.04 1.28
CA LYS A 58 15.18 8.15 1.52
C LYS A 58 14.75 6.69 1.53
N LEU A 59 13.70 6.35 2.29
CA LEU A 59 13.15 4.98 2.32
C LEU A 59 12.62 4.55 0.95
N SER A 60 11.98 5.46 0.22
CA SER A 60 11.50 5.18 -1.14
C SER A 60 12.66 4.82 -2.08
N LYS A 61 13.77 5.58 -2.06
CA LYS A 61 14.97 5.27 -2.83
C LYS A 61 15.57 3.91 -2.48
N ILE A 62 15.64 3.59 -1.18
CA ILE A 62 16.15 2.29 -0.70
C ILE A 62 15.26 1.15 -1.19
N ALA A 63 13.94 1.25 -1.04
CA ALA A 63 13.00 0.23 -1.49
C ALA A 63 13.09 -0.01 -2.99
N VAL A 64 13.14 1.06 -3.79
CA VAL A 64 13.31 0.97 -5.25
C VAL A 64 14.62 0.33 -5.64
N LYS A 65 15.75 0.74 -5.03
CA LYS A 65 17.07 0.13 -5.26
C LYS A 65 17.07 -1.37 -4.97
N ASN A 66 16.32 -1.80 -3.96
CA ASN A 66 16.16 -3.23 -3.60
C ASN A 66 15.02 -3.93 -4.36
N LYS A 67 14.54 -3.35 -5.47
CA LYS A 67 13.55 -3.96 -6.38
C LYS A 67 12.20 -4.25 -5.71
N ALA A 68 11.68 -3.30 -4.91
CA ALA A 68 10.27 -3.32 -4.50
C ALA A 68 9.37 -3.21 -5.74
N ASP A 69 8.32 -4.02 -5.80
CA ASP A 69 7.35 -3.98 -6.90
C ASP A 69 6.39 -2.80 -6.77
N TYR A 70 6.15 -2.33 -5.55
CA TYR A 70 5.51 -1.06 -5.25
C TYR A 70 5.98 -0.51 -3.90
N ILE A 71 5.80 0.79 -3.71
CA ILE A 71 6.07 1.47 -2.44
C ILE A 71 4.79 2.12 -1.91
N ALA A 72 4.62 2.13 -0.58
CA ALA A 72 3.48 2.76 0.06
C ALA A 72 3.93 4.02 0.83
N LEU A 73 3.28 5.14 0.55
CA LEU A 73 3.48 6.41 1.23
C LEU A 73 2.24 6.75 2.06
N GLY A 74 2.44 7.25 3.27
CA GLY A 74 1.35 7.64 4.18
C GLY A 74 1.85 7.98 5.60
N ALA A 75 0.92 8.37 6.48
CA ALA A 75 -0.51 8.56 6.22
C ALA A 75 -0.76 9.93 5.58
N PHE A 76 -1.65 10.00 4.58
CA PHE A 76 -2.00 11.27 3.94
C PHE A 76 -3.07 12.05 4.72
N ASN A 77 -3.97 11.36 5.40
CA ASN A 77 -5.06 11.95 6.18
C ASN A 77 -5.19 11.24 7.54
N ASP A 78 -5.94 11.83 8.45
CA ASP A 78 -6.23 11.24 9.76
C ASP A 78 -6.95 9.89 9.62
N SER A 79 -6.59 8.95 10.47
CA SER A 79 -7.13 7.60 10.46
C SER A 79 -7.55 7.18 11.86
N LYS A 80 -8.75 6.62 11.97
CA LYS A 80 -9.26 6.02 13.21
C LYS A 80 -8.71 4.62 13.49
N THR A 81 -8.06 3.99 12.50
CA THR A 81 -7.59 2.60 12.61
C THR A 81 -6.23 2.45 13.28
N LYS A 82 -5.34 3.46 13.14
CA LYS A 82 -4.01 3.46 13.77
C LYS A 82 -3.61 4.88 14.15
N LYS A 83 -2.89 5.05 15.27
CA LYS A 83 -2.26 6.32 15.64
C LYS A 83 -1.22 6.71 14.57
N ILE A 84 -1.36 7.89 14.00
CA ILE A 84 -0.50 8.36 12.93
C ILE A 84 0.83 8.84 13.53
N LYS A 85 1.90 8.18 13.14
CA LYS A 85 3.27 8.55 13.51
C LYS A 85 3.96 9.37 12.41
N TYR A 86 3.61 9.15 11.16
CA TYR A 86 4.22 9.80 10.00
C TYR A 86 3.12 10.39 9.11
N ARG A 87 3.27 11.68 8.74
CA ARG A 87 2.35 12.36 7.81
C ARG A 87 3.04 12.55 6.47
N ALA A 88 2.42 12.04 5.43
CA ALA A 88 2.82 12.27 4.05
C ALA A 88 2.07 13.49 3.48
N SER A 89 2.65 14.12 2.47
CA SER A 89 2.06 15.27 1.77
C SER A 89 2.03 15.04 0.26
N ILE A 90 1.21 15.80 -0.44
CA ILE A 90 1.18 15.80 -1.92
C ILE A 90 2.56 16.15 -2.50
N ASN A 91 3.30 17.07 -1.89
CA ASN A 91 4.67 17.39 -2.30
C ASN A 91 5.61 16.18 -2.21
N LEU A 92 5.49 15.37 -1.16
CA LEU A 92 6.26 14.13 -1.05
C LEU A 92 5.92 13.17 -2.20
N LEU A 93 4.63 12.97 -2.48
CA LEU A 93 4.17 12.10 -3.56
C LEU A 93 4.76 12.55 -4.90
N ARG A 94 4.67 13.84 -5.22
CA ARG A 94 5.27 14.42 -6.43
C ARG A 94 6.80 14.23 -6.48
N LYS A 95 7.51 14.47 -5.37
CA LYS A 95 8.98 14.26 -5.28
C LYS A 95 9.34 12.81 -5.55
N VAL A 96 8.65 11.87 -4.94
CA VAL A 96 8.90 10.44 -5.13
C VAL A 96 8.62 10.02 -6.57
N LYS A 97 7.53 10.49 -7.17
CA LYS A 97 7.20 10.18 -8.58
C LYS A 97 8.18 10.75 -9.60
N LYS A 98 8.95 11.79 -9.25
CA LYS A 98 10.03 12.29 -10.10
C LYS A 98 11.27 11.38 -10.10
N ILE A 99 11.49 10.59 -9.05
CA ILE A 99 12.70 9.79 -8.88
C ILE A 99 12.50 8.30 -9.16
N THR A 100 11.27 7.85 -9.37
CA THR A 100 11.00 6.43 -9.68
C THR A 100 9.78 6.23 -10.56
N LYS A 101 9.86 5.20 -11.41
CA LYS A 101 8.71 4.64 -12.14
C LYS A 101 7.97 3.55 -11.36
N THR A 102 8.55 3.08 -10.24
CA THR A 102 7.90 2.08 -9.35
C THR A 102 6.52 2.59 -8.92
N PRO A 103 5.48 1.76 -8.98
CA PRO A 103 4.14 2.12 -8.55
C PRO A 103 4.12 2.63 -7.10
N VAL A 104 3.35 3.69 -6.88
CA VAL A 104 3.16 4.29 -5.56
C VAL A 104 1.74 4.08 -5.09
N VAL A 105 1.60 3.47 -3.92
CA VAL A 105 0.34 3.33 -3.19
C VAL A 105 0.23 4.45 -2.16
N ALA A 106 -0.83 5.24 -2.20
CA ALA A 106 -1.15 6.18 -1.13
C ALA A 106 -2.02 5.48 -0.07
N ILE A 107 -1.68 5.68 1.22
CA ILE A 107 -2.38 5.07 2.35
C ILE A 107 -2.63 6.07 3.48
N GLY A 108 -3.66 5.82 4.28
CA GLY A 108 -3.98 6.52 5.52
C GLY A 108 -5.09 7.55 5.38
N GLY A 109 -6.23 7.28 6.02
CA GLY A 109 -7.40 8.15 6.10
C GLY A 109 -8.06 8.50 4.76
N ILE A 110 -7.90 7.62 3.75
CA ILE A 110 -8.46 7.85 2.42
C ILE A 110 -9.96 7.54 2.42
N ASN A 111 -10.74 8.43 1.82
CA ASN A 111 -12.20 8.38 1.72
C ASN A 111 -12.69 9.08 0.45
N SER A 112 -14.01 9.18 0.28
CA SER A 112 -14.66 9.78 -0.90
C SER A 112 -14.34 11.27 -1.12
N SER A 113 -13.97 12.03 -0.08
CA SER A 113 -13.68 13.45 -0.22
C SER A 113 -12.23 13.75 -0.63
N ASN A 114 -11.29 12.80 -0.44
CA ASN A 114 -9.86 13.07 -0.61
C ASN A 114 -9.13 12.18 -1.63
N TYR A 115 -9.72 11.04 -2.03
CA TYR A 115 -9.05 10.06 -2.91
C TYR A 115 -8.67 10.62 -4.29
N LYS A 116 -9.53 11.45 -4.90
CA LYS A 116 -9.29 12.02 -6.23
C LYS A 116 -8.03 12.87 -6.27
N ASN A 117 -7.80 13.68 -5.23
CA ASN A 117 -6.60 14.52 -5.14
C ASN A 117 -5.31 13.69 -5.14
N LEU A 118 -5.29 12.51 -4.52
CA LEU A 118 -4.14 11.61 -4.52
C LEU A 118 -3.87 11.03 -5.92
N LEU A 119 -4.92 10.62 -6.64
CA LEU A 119 -4.81 10.11 -8.00
C LEU A 119 -4.34 11.19 -8.99
N LEU A 120 -4.92 12.40 -8.92
CA LEU A 120 -4.50 13.55 -9.72
C LEU A 120 -3.02 13.91 -9.49
N ASN A 121 -2.50 13.66 -8.28
CA ASN A 121 -1.10 13.86 -7.95
C ASN A 121 -0.23 12.60 -8.15
N LYS A 122 -0.67 11.68 -9.03
CA LYS A 122 0.10 10.54 -9.54
C LYS A 122 0.30 9.38 -8.55
N ALA A 123 -0.54 9.22 -7.52
CA ALA A 123 -0.66 7.94 -6.86
C ALA A 123 -1.16 6.90 -7.89
N ASN A 124 -0.52 5.74 -7.95
CA ASN A 124 -0.94 4.67 -8.86
C ASN A 124 -2.08 3.84 -8.27
N PHE A 125 -2.07 3.68 -6.95
CA PHE A 125 -3.07 2.92 -6.21
C PHE A 125 -3.39 3.59 -4.87
N LEU A 126 -4.53 3.24 -4.30
CA LEU A 126 -5.00 3.69 -3.00
C LEU A 126 -5.21 2.47 -2.09
N ALA A 127 -4.65 2.50 -0.88
CA ALA A 127 -4.94 1.52 0.15
C ALA A 127 -5.99 2.10 1.12
N ILE A 128 -7.20 1.59 1.02
CA ILE A 128 -8.37 2.08 1.76
C ILE A 128 -8.91 0.97 2.64
N SER A 129 -8.96 1.19 3.95
CA SER A 129 -9.50 0.23 4.91
C SER A 129 -10.65 0.84 5.71
N GLY A 130 -10.38 1.80 6.59
CA GLY A 130 -11.37 2.33 7.52
C GLY A 130 -12.63 2.91 6.86
N TYR A 131 -12.49 3.56 5.72
CA TYR A 131 -13.64 4.08 4.97
C TYR A 131 -14.59 2.97 4.47
N ILE A 132 -14.05 1.80 4.16
CA ILE A 132 -14.83 0.67 3.65
C ILE A 132 -15.38 -0.18 4.80
N TRP A 133 -14.51 -0.57 5.74
CA TRP A 133 -14.84 -1.57 6.76
C TRP A 133 -15.37 -1.00 8.08
N ASN A 134 -15.00 0.25 8.42
CA ASN A 134 -15.38 0.91 9.67
C ASN A 134 -16.34 2.11 9.41
N ASN A 135 -17.11 2.07 8.33
CA ASN A 135 -18.07 3.10 7.98
C ASN A 135 -19.43 2.79 8.63
N ASN A 136 -19.88 3.70 9.51
CA ASN A 136 -21.16 3.51 10.21
C ASN A 136 -22.39 3.91 9.37
N LYS A 137 -22.19 4.55 8.20
CA LYS A 137 -23.26 5.06 7.34
C LYS A 137 -23.46 4.29 6.05
N LEU A 138 -22.41 3.60 5.58
CA LEU A 138 -22.38 2.91 4.29
C LEU A 138 -21.97 1.46 4.47
N LYS A 139 -22.64 0.56 3.77
CA LYS A 139 -22.15 -0.82 3.59
C LYS A 139 -20.89 -0.83 2.73
N PRO A 140 -19.99 -1.82 2.86
CA PRO A 140 -18.75 -1.87 2.07
C PRO A 140 -18.96 -1.72 0.57
N ILE A 141 -20.01 -2.33 0.02
CA ILE A 141 -20.34 -2.25 -1.42
C ILE A 141 -20.72 -0.83 -1.86
N GLU A 142 -21.43 -0.08 -1.00
CA GLU A 142 -21.83 1.30 -1.27
C GLU A 142 -20.62 2.22 -1.18
N ALA A 143 -19.79 2.04 -0.15
CA ALA A 143 -18.53 2.79 0.00
C ALA A 143 -17.60 2.63 -1.22
N ILE A 144 -17.50 1.41 -1.78
CA ILE A 144 -16.70 1.14 -2.98
C ILE A 144 -17.31 1.81 -4.22
N LYS A 145 -18.64 1.80 -4.37
CA LYS A 145 -19.30 2.45 -5.53
C LYS A 145 -19.04 3.95 -5.59
N ILE A 146 -18.93 4.62 -4.44
CA ILE A 146 -18.65 6.07 -4.36
C ILE A 146 -17.20 6.40 -4.76
N LEU A 147 -16.29 5.43 -4.70
CA LEU A 147 -14.86 5.59 -5.04
C LEU A 147 -14.55 5.31 -6.52
N LYS A 148 -15.55 5.13 -7.33
CA LYS A 148 -15.41 4.90 -8.78
C LYS A 148 -15.35 6.19 -9.58
#